data_fa40476bb36e9b258ab34e36faaa50e7
#
_entry.id   fa40476bb36e9b258ab34e36faaa50e7
#
_cell.length_a   1.000
_cell.length_b   1.000
_cell.length_c   1.000
_cell.angle_alpha   90.00
_cell.angle_beta   90.00
_cell.angle_gamma   90.00
#
_symmetry.space_group_name_H-M   'P 1'
#
loop_
_entity.id
_entity.type
_entity.pdbx_description
1 polymer ?
#
loop_
_entity_poly.entity_id
_entity_poly.type
_entity_poly.pdbx_seq_one_letter_code
_entity_poly.pdbx_strand_id
1 'polypeptide(L)'
;MFKASLENNNSPELGTVTVEFPIPEDQYEETIRALEKIKIGTTLDKDCCVADLRSTDCPALRRMINRMANVDELDWLGKQLESFDRYELLQFNAAAERFNLSSVGEMIDLSRSSREITVISDFNDLENVGKRHHLTLLTTGVPEEQGALVGTETAQRLIAGQPGHVTQYGVVYDNGMKLEQAYDGRHLPQSWWAENCLIELEIGA
;
A
#
# COMPACT_ATOMS: atom_id res chain seq x y z
N MET A 1 -4.83 -3.81 8.12
CA MET A 1 -4.58 -5.27 8.24
C MET A 1 -5.39 -6.05 7.21
N PHE A 2 -4.84 -7.19 6.71
CA PHE A 2 -5.58 -8.08 5.82
C PHE A 2 -5.29 -9.55 6.15
N LYS A 3 -6.19 -10.44 5.74
CA LYS A 3 -6.02 -11.90 5.89
C LYS A 3 -5.95 -12.52 4.50
N ALA A 4 -4.95 -13.36 4.28
CA ALA A 4 -4.80 -14.12 3.05
C ALA A 4 -4.81 -15.62 3.33
N SER A 5 -5.54 -16.37 2.52
CA SER A 5 -5.44 -17.83 2.48
C SER A 5 -4.41 -18.20 1.44
N LEU A 6 -3.35 -18.86 1.87
CA LEU A 6 -2.21 -19.23 1.06
C LEU A 6 -2.22 -20.75 0.79
N GLU A 7 -1.90 -21.12 -0.43
CA GLU A 7 -1.70 -22.52 -0.83
C GLU A 7 -0.32 -22.70 -1.47
N ASN A 8 0.26 -23.88 -1.34
CA ASN A 8 1.52 -24.18 -2.02
C ASN A 8 1.27 -24.37 -3.51
N ASN A 9 1.93 -23.56 -4.34
CA ASN A 9 1.76 -23.60 -5.79
C ASN A 9 2.15 -24.93 -6.42
N ASN A 10 3.12 -25.64 -5.82
CA ASN A 10 3.64 -26.92 -6.33
C ASN A 10 2.91 -28.14 -5.74
N SER A 11 2.14 -27.94 -4.65
CA SER A 11 1.47 -29.00 -3.92
C SER A 11 0.14 -28.50 -3.32
N PRO A 12 -0.84 -28.10 -4.15
CA PRO A 12 -2.12 -27.55 -3.68
C PRO A 12 -2.94 -28.58 -2.88
N GLU A 13 -2.66 -29.87 -3.02
CA GLU A 13 -3.27 -30.96 -2.25
C GLU A 13 -2.99 -30.89 -0.75
N LEU A 14 -1.96 -30.15 -0.33
CA LEU A 14 -1.65 -29.92 1.09
C LEU A 14 -2.65 -28.96 1.77
N GLY A 15 -3.55 -28.33 0.99
CA GLY A 15 -4.56 -27.42 1.47
C GLY A 15 -4.08 -25.99 1.62
N THR A 16 -4.83 -25.21 2.39
CA THR A 16 -4.59 -23.77 2.57
C THR A 16 -4.35 -23.43 4.03
N VAL A 17 -3.53 -22.40 4.28
CA VAL A 17 -3.35 -21.77 5.59
C VAL A 17 -3.77 -20.31 5.48
N THR A 18 -4.61 -19.85 6.41
CA THR A 18 -5.00 -18.44 6.48
C THR A 18 -4.08 -17.71 7.44
N VAL A 19 -3.43 -16.67 6.94
CA VAL A 19 -2.47 -15.84 7.68
C VAL A 19 -2.99 -14.41 7.75
N GLU A 20 -2.81 -13.77 8.90
CA GLU A 20 -3.06 -12.35 9.11
C GLU A 20 -1.78 -11.56 8.83
N PHE A 21 -1.88 -10.47 8.07
CA PHE A 21 -0.77 -9.60 7.71
C PHE A 21 -1.02 -8.15 8.16
N PRO A 22 0.01 -7.48 8.76
CA PRO A 22 1.30 -8.07 9.14
C PRO A 22 1.11 -9.20 10.17
N ILE A 23 2.06 -10.15 10.18
CA ILE A 23 2.03 -11.28 11.11
C ILE A 23 2.27 -10.73 12.52
N PRO A 24 1.32 -10.92 13.48
CA PRO A 24 1.52 -10.48 14.86
C PRO A 24 2.71 -11.20 15.51
N GLU A 25 3.52 -10.46 16.28
CA GLU A 25 4.73 -11.03 16.91
C GLU A 25 4.43 -12.24 17.79
N ASP A 26 3.33 -12.21 18.52
CA ASP A 26 2.88 -13.30 19.41
C ASP A 26 2.38 -14.54 18.65
N GLN A 27 2.02 -14.40 17.37
CA GLN A 27 1.55 -15.49 16.51
C GLN A 27 2.61 -15.95 15.51
N TYR A 28 3.79 -15.33 15.50
CA TYR A 28 4.80 -15.58 14.48
C TYR A 28 5.21 -17.06 14.40
N GLU A 29 5.58 -17.68 15.52
CA GLU A 29 6.01 -19.08 15.54
C GLU A 29 4.89 -20.05 15.11
N GLU A 30 3.65 -19.80 15.52
CA GLU A 30 2.51 -20.63 15.14
C GLU A 30 2.24 -20.53 13.66
N THR A 31 2.30 -19.32 13.11
CA THR A 31 2.12 -19.05 11.68
C THR A 31 3.18 -19.77 10.86
N ILE A 32 4.46 -19.65 11.23
CA ILE A 32 5.56 -20.34 10.53
C ILE A 32 5.35 -21.85 10.56
N ARG A 33 5.03 -22.44 11.71
CA ARG A 33 4.76 -23.88 11.80
C ARG A 33 3.57 -24.34 10.95
N ALA A 34 2.55 -23.47 10.78
CA ALA A 34 1.41 -23.77 9.92
C ALA A 34 1.80 -23.72 8.44
N LEU A 35 2.61 -22.74 8.03
CA LEU A 35 3.13 -22.61 6.66
C LEU A 35 4.09 -23.76 6.30
N GLU A 36 4.96 -24.16 7.21
CA GLU A 36 5.88 -25.30 7.02
C GLU A 36 5.13 -26.63 6.73
N LYS A 37 3.97 -26.85 7.37
CA LYS A 37 3.15 -28.06 7.12
C LYS A 37 2.68 -28.16 5.68
N ILE A 38 2.46 -27.03 5.03
CA ILE A 38 2.09 -26.97 3.61
C ILE A 38 3.27 -26.59 2.72
N LYS A 39 4.50 -26.63 3.27
CA LYS A 39 5.77 -26.39 2.59
C LYS A 39 5.87 -25.04 1.90
N ILE A 40 5.41 -23.98 2.58
CA ILE A 40 5.55 -22.58 2.17
C ILE A 40 6.56 -21.87 3.08
N GLY A 41 7.24 -20.84 2.56
CA GLY A 41 8.13 -19.95 3.30
C GLY A 41 9.54 -20.50 3.46
N THR A 42 9.94 -21.48 2.66
CA THR A 42 11.25 -22.14 2.77
C THR A 42 12.33 -21.53 1.88
N THR A 43 11.96 -20.62 0.97
CA THR A 43 12.87 -20.08 -0.06
C THR A 43 12.57 -18.62 -0.37
N LEU A 44 13.54 -17.95 -1.03
CA LEU A 44 13.36 -16.64 -1.64
C LEU A 44 12.45 -16.69 -2.88
N ASP A 45 12.02 -17.86 -3.28
CA ASP A 45 11.14 -18.05 -4.43
C ASP A 45 9.68 -17.77 -4.04
N LYS A 46 8.87 -17.39 -5.03
CA LYS A 46 7.42 -17.26 -4.87
C LYS A 46 6.81 -18.66 -4.83
N ASP A 47 6.73 -19.23 -3.65
CA ASP A 47 6.29 -20.60 -3.40
C ASP A 47 4.82 -20.72 -3.02
N CYS A 48 4.15 -19.60 -2.78
CA CYS A 48 2.73 -19.61 -2.46
C CYS A 48 1.87 -18.86 -3.49
N CYS A 49 0.62 -19.32 -3.60
CA CYS A 49 -0.46 -18.66 -4.32
C CYS A 49 -1.46 -18.09 -3.31
N VAL A 50 -1.95 -16.88 -3.55
CA VAL A 50 -3.01 -16.25 -2.75
C VAL A 50 -4.36 -16.84 -3.19
N ALA A 51 -4.89 -17.84 -2.47
CA ALA A 51 -6.16 -18.49 -2.80
C ALA A 51 -7.39 -17.62 -2.44
N ASP A 52 -7.35 -16.89 -1.33
CA ASP A 52 -8.36 -15.89 -0.94
C ASP A 52 -7.69 -14.73 -0.21
N LEU A 53 -8.29 -13.54 -0.28
CA LEU A 53 -7.80 -12.36 0.42
C LEU A 53 -8.96 -11.50 0.90
N ARG A 54 -8.91 -11.09 2.18
CA ARG A 54 -9.90 -10.25 2.83
C ARG A 54 -9.24 -9.08 3.51
N SER A 55 -9.69 -7.90 3.18
CA SER A 55 -9.32 -6.65 3.84
C SER A 55 -10.51 -5.72 3.86
N THR A 56 -10.71 -5.03 4.98
CA THR A 56 -11.74 -4.00 5.12
C THR A 56 -11.25 -2.67 4.54
N ASP A 57 -9.99 -2.34 4.82
CA ASP A 57 -9.44 -1.03 4.51
C ASP A 57 -8.76 -0.98 3.13
N CYS A 58 -8.30 -2.15 2.65
CA CYS A 58 -7.63 -2.28 1.37
C CYS A 58 -8.31 -3.32 0.45
N PRO A 59 -9.56 -3.09 -0.01
CA PRO A 59 -10.26 -4.02 -0.88
C PRO A 59 -9.56 -4.24 -2.23
N ALA A 60 -8.72 -3.31 -2.68
CA ALA A 60 -7.92 -3.46 -3.90
C ALA A 60 -6.94 -4.65 -3.84
N LEU A 61 -6.51 -5.07 -2.64
CA LEU A 61 -5.64 -6.25 -2.47
C LEU A 61 -6.27 -7.55 -2.97
N ARG A 62 -7.61 -7.63 -3.07
CA ARG A 62 -8.30 -8.81 -3.65
C ARG A 62 -7.89 -9.09 -5.09
N ARG A 63 -7.29 -8.13 -5.77
CA ARG A 63 -6.73 -8.28 -7.12
C ARG A 63 -5.52 -9.23 -7.16
N MET A 64 -4.90 -9.49 -5.99
CA MET A 64 -3.82 -10.46 -5.83
C MET A 64 -4.31 -11.92 -5.72
N ILE A 65 -5.61 -12.17 -5.66
CA ILE A 65 -6.15 -13.54 -5.65
C ILE A 65 -5.72 -14.27 -6.93
N ASN A 66 -5.28 -15.51 -6.79
CA ASN A 66 -4.69 -16.35 -7.83
C ASN A 66 -3.35 -15.79 -8.37
N ARG A 67 -2.62 -15.02 -7.57
CA ARG A 67 -1.28 -14.57 -7.90
C ARG A 67 -0.24 -15.21 -6.97
N MET A 68 0.93 -15.41 -7.54
CA MET A 68 2.09 -15.90 -6.82
C MET A 68 2.65 -14.82 -5.91
N ALA A 69 3.01 -15.20 -4.70
CA ALA A 69 3.61 -14.33 -3.70
C ALA A 69 4.68 -15.07 -2.89
N ASN A 70 5.45 -14.32 -2.14
CA ASN A 70 6.24 -14.79 -1.02
C ASN A 70 5.61 -14.28 0.27
N VAL A 71 5.72 -15.04 1.36
CA VAL A 71 5.16 -14.65 2.67
C VAL A 71 5.77 -13.35 3.18
N ASP A 72 7.08 -13.16 2.98
CA ASP A 72 7.79 -11.96 3.41
C ASP A 72 7.33 -10.72 2.61
N GLU A 73 7.01 -10.87 1.31
CA GLU A 73 6.40 -9.80 0.50
C GLU A 73 5.05 -9.36 1.08
N LEU A 74 4.22 -10.32 1.48
CA LEU A 74 2.89 -10.04 2.05
C LEU A 74 2.99 -9.41 3.44
N ASP A 75 3.92 -9.87 4.26
CA ASP A 75 4.15 -9.31 5.60
C ASP A 75 4.68 -7.88 5.52
N TRP A 76 5.65 -7.64 4.64
CA TRP A 76 6.18 -6.30 4.38
C TRP A 76 5.07 -5.36 3.90
N LEU A 77 4.27 -5.78 2.91
CA LEU A 77 3.15 -4.99 2.40
C LEU A 77 2.13 -4.70 3.51
N GLY A 78 1.85 -5.69 4.38
CA GLY A 78 0.98 -5.53 5.54
C GLY A 78 1.47 -4.43 6.48
N LYS A 79 2.76 -4.45 6.85
CA LYS A 79 3.41 -3.44 7.70
C LYS A 79 3.37 -2.05 7.06
N GLN A 80 3.63 -1.98 5.75
CA GLN A 80 3.58 -0.72 5.02
C GLN A 80 2.17 -0.11 5.04
N LEU A 81 1.14 -0.91 4.73
CA LEU A 81 -0.25 -0.44 4.70
C LEU A 81 -0.80 -0.11 6.10
N GLU A 82 -0.30 -0.74 7.16
CA GLU A 82 -0.67 -0.42 8.54
C GLU A 82 -0.20 0.98 8.94
N SER A 83 0.90 1.46 8.35
CA SER A 83 1.41 2.82 8.58
C SER A 83 0.61 3.92 7.86
N PHE A 84 -0.27 3.55 6.94
CA PHE A 84 -1.03 4.50 6.12
C PHE A 84 -2.22 5.08 6.88
N ASP A 85 -2.45 6.38 6.71
CA ASP A 85 -3.69 6.99 7.14
C ASP A 85 -4.86 6.62 6.20
N ARG A 86 -6.07 7.01 6.58
CA ARG A 86 -7.28 6.70 5.82
C ARG A 86 -7.24 7.25 4.39
N TYR A 87 -6.61 8.41 4.16
CA TYR A 87 -6.53 9.00 2.82
C TYR A 87 -5.45 8.32 1.98
N GLU A 88 -4.33 7.97 2.56
CA GLU A 88 -3.27 7.18 1.91
C GLU A 88 -3.80 5.80 1.47
N LEU A 89 -4.62 5.15 2.31
CA LEU A 89 -5.32 3.91 1.94
C LEU A 89 -6.30 4.14 0.78
N LEU A 90 -7.00 5.27 0.76
CA LEU A 90 -7.87 5.65 -0.36
C LEU A 90 -7.07 5.84 -1.65
N GLN A 91 -5.94 6.55 -1.59
CA GLN A 91 -5.03 6.75 -2.71
C GLN A 91 -4.48 5.41 -3.23
N PHE A 92 -4.01 4.55 -2.33
CA PHE A 92 -3.51 3.22 -2.67
C PHE A 92 -4.57 2.37 -3.39
N ASN A 93 -5.79 2.27 -2.82
CA ASN A 93 -6.87 1.50 -3.42
C ASN A 93 -7.27 2.05 -4.81
N ALA A 94 -7.41 3.36 -4.92
CA ALA A 94 -7.80 4.03 -6.16
C ALA A 94 -6.73 3.87 -7.26
N ALA A 95 -5.44 4.00 -6.89
CA ALA A 95 -4.34 3.81 -7.81
C ALA A 95 -4.21 2.35 -8.27
N ALA A 96 -4.36 1.38 -7.37
CA ALA A 96 -4.35 -0.04 -7.73
C ALA A 96 -5.43 -0.38 -8.77
N GLU A 97 -6.62 0.22 -8.64
CA GLU A 97 -7.68 0.08 -9.62
C GLU A 97 -7.34 0.82 -10.91
N ARG A 98 -6.93 2.10 -10.83
CA ARG A 98 -6.60 2.96 -11.97
C ARG A 98 -5.53 2.34 -12.87
N PHE A 99 -4.48 1.77 -12.27
CA PHE A 99 -3.35 1.17 -13.00
C PHE A 99 -3.53 -0.33 -13.23
N ASN A 100 -4.66 -0.91 -12.81
CA ASN A 100 -4.99 -2.33 -12.98
C ASN A 100 -3.94 -3.28 -12.40
N LEU A 101 -3.38 -2.95 -11.24
CA LEU A 101 -2.34 -3.72 -10.59
C LEU A 101 -2.91 -4.98 -9.94
N SER A 102 -2.14 -6.07 -9.96
CA SER A 102 -2.61 -7.35 -9.44
C SER A 102 -1.53 -8.24 -8.83
N SER A 103 -0.25 -7.96 -9.03
CA SER A 103 0.83 -8.72 -8.39
C SER A 103 1.27 -8.07 -7.08
N VAL A 104 1.85 -8.86 -6.20
CA VAL A 104 2.38 -8.35 -4.93
C VAL A 104 3.50 -7.33 -5.15
N GLY A 105 4.38 -7.55 -6.14
CA GLY A 105 5.45 -6.61 -6.47
C GLY A 105 4.92 -5.25 -6.92
N GLU A 106 3.90 -5.23 -7.81
CA GLU A 106 3.25 -3.98 -8.20
C GLU A 106 2.61 -3.26 -7.01
N MET A 107 2.02 -3.99 -6.07
CA MET A 107 1.44 -3.40 -4.86
C MET A 107 2.53 -2.84 -3.92
N ILE A 108 3.70 -3.48 -3.85
CA ILE A 108 4.87 -2.98 -3.12
C ILE A 108 5.34 -1.66 -3.74
N ASP A 109 5.54 -1.61 -5.06
CA ASP A 109 5.95 -0.39 -5.75
C ASP A 109 4.92 0.73 -5.57
N LEU A 110 3.63 0.40 -5.72
CA LEU A 110 2.55 1.36 -5.51
C LEU A 110 2.54 1.93 -4.10
N SER A 111 2.77 1.12 -3.07
CA SER A 111 2.76 1.58 -1.68
C SER A 111 3.77 2.70 -1.40
N ARG A 112 4.82 2.82 -2.23
CA ARG A 112 5.85 3.85 -2.12
C ARG A 112 5.48 5.16 -2.84
N SER A 113 4.64 5.08 -3.88
CA SER A 113 4.33 6.21 -4.77
C SER A 113 2.86 6.63 -4.75
N SER A 114 1.98 5.89 -4.09
CA SER A 114 0.53 6.17 -4.09
C SER A 114 0.15 7.57 -3.57
N ARG A 115 1.02 8.21 -2.77
CA ARG A 115 0.83 9.59 -2.27
C ARG A 115 0.95 10.66 -3.35
N GLU A 116 1.52 10.33 -4.51
CA GLU A 116 1.71 11.28 -5.60
C GLU A 116 0.42 11.56 -6.37
N ILE A 117 -0.56 10.64 -6.33
CA ILE A 117 -1.85 10.85 -6.99
C ILE A 117 -2.81 11.67 -6.13
N THR A 118 -3.77 12.32 -6.80
CA THR A 118 -4.91 12.95 -6.14
C THR A 118 -6.17 12.14 -6.36
N VAL A 119 -6.89 11.84 -5.27
CA VAL A 119 -8.19 11.16 -5.33
C VAL A 119 -9.26 12.09 -4.78
N ILE A 120 -10.28 12.35 -5.58
CA ILE A 120 -11.44 13.16 -5.19
C ILE A 120 -12.66 12.25 -5.10
N SER A 121 -13.04 11.89 -3.89
CA SER A 121 -14.25 11.12 -3.59
C SER A 121 -15.50 12.01 -3.49
N ASP A 122 -15.32 13.29 -3.11
CA ASP A 122 -16.37 14.30 -3.07
C ASP A 122 -15.83 15.63 -3.58
N PHE A 123 -16.39 16.14 -4.68
CA PHE A 123 -16.02 17.43 -5.26
C PHE A 123 -16.47 18.65 -4.41
N ASN A 124 -17.32 18.44 -3.41
CA ASN A 124 -17.66 19.49 -2.46
C ASN A 124 -16.59 19.64 -1.36
N ASP A 125 -15.65 18.70 -1.26
CA ASP A 125 -14.59 18.68 -0.23
C ASP A 125 -13.18 18.97 -0.79
N LEU A 126 -13.09 19.79 -1.85
CA LEU A 126 -11.81 20.15 -2.48
C LEU A 126 -10.85 20.85 -1.52
N GLU A 127 -11.36 21.58 -0.55
CA GLU A 127 -10.56 22.26 0.47
C GLU A 127 -9.69 21.25 1.24
N ASN A 128 -10.28 20.17 1.73
CA ASN A 128 -9.55 19.16 2.49
C ASN A 128 -8.57 18.37 1.61
N VAL A 129 -8.92 18.10 0.36
CA VAL A 129 -8.03 17.47 -0.62
C VAL A 129 -6.77 18.30 -0.81
N GLY A 130 -6.92 19.59 -1.07
CA GLY A 130 -5.77 20.47 -1.28
C GLY A 130 -4.96 20.75 -0.01
N LYS A 131 -5.61 20.85 1.16
CA LYS A 131 -4.91 20.99 2.44
C LYS A 131 -3.99 19.80 2.71
N ARG A 132 -4.45 18.59 2.48
CA ARG A 132 -3.64 17.37 2.67
C ARG A 132 -2.43 17.33 1.75
N HIS A 133 -2.62 17.66 0.48
CA HIS A 133 -1.51 17.75 -0.46
C HIS A 133 -0.51 18.83 -0.05
N HIS A 134 -0.98 19.98 0.43
CA HIS A 134 -0.13 21.08 0.88
C HIS A 134 0.65 20.73 2.15
N LEU A 135 0.03 20.03 3.11
CA LEU A 135 0.68 19.55 4.33
C LEU A 135 1.78 18.51 4.04
N THR A 136 1.62 17.72 2.99
CA THR A 136 2.66 16.78 2.54
C THR A 136 3.88 17.51 1.97
N LEU A 137 3.69 18.72 1.41
CA LEU A 137 4.76 19.51 0.81
C LEU A 137 5.40 20.53 1.78
N LEU A 138 4.71 20.94 2.85
CA LEU A 138 5.16 22.00 3.76
C LEU A 138 5.14 21.52 5.22
N THR A 139 6.31 21.40 5.81
CA THR A 139 6.49 21.17 7.26
C THR A 139 6.25 22.44 8.12
N THR A 140 5.80 23.56 7.56
CA THR A 140 5.58 24.83 8.26
C THR A 140 4.12 25.22 8.27
N GLY A 141 3.57 25.44 9.48
CA GLY A 141 2.17 25.75 9.71
C GLY A 141 1.70 27.03 8.98
N VAL A 142 0.65 26.87 8.17
CA VAL A 142 -0.10 27.98 7.58
C VAL A 142 -1.25 28.33 8.54
N PRO A 143 -1.54 29.61 8.82
CA PRO A 143 -2.69 30.02 9.63
C PRO A 143 -4.00 29.46 9.07
N GLU A 144 -4.90 29.04 9.96
CA GLU A 144 -6.13 28.30 9.63
C GLU A 144 -7.06 29.04 8.66
N GLU A 145 -7.13 30.38 8.76
CA GLU A 145 -7.95 31.21 7.88
C GLU A 145 -7.43 31.30 6.43
N GLN A 146 -6.12 31.17 6.23
CA GLN A 146 -5.52 31.12 4.89
C GLN A 146 -5.54 29.70 4.31
N GLY A 147 -5.64 28.71 5.18
CA GLY A 147 -5.63 27.30 4.81
C GLY A 147 -6.80 26.86 3.91
N ALA A 148 -7.99 27.45 4.08
CA ALA A 148 -9.18 27.08 3.31
C ALA A 148 -9.09 27.52 1.84
N LEU A 149 -8.68 28.75 1.60
CA LEU A 149 -8.49 29.31 0.24
C LEU A 149 -7.33 28.58 -0.46
N VAL A 150 -6.21 28.40 0.23
CA VAL A 150 -5.04 27.69 -0.28
C VAL A 150 -5.37 26.22 -0.58
N GLY A 151 -6.20 25.57 0.24
CA GLY A 151 -6.64 24.20 0.01
C GLY A 151 -7.43 24.05 -1.30
N THR A 152 -8.48 24.85 -1.48
CA THR A 152 -9.31 24.78 -2.69
C THR A 152 -8.51 25.12 -3.96
N GLU A 153 -7.71 26.20 -3.93
CA GLU A 153 -6.86 26.56 -5.05
C GLU A 153 -5.82 25.48 -5.38
N THR A 154 -5.23 24.86 -4.35
CA THR A 154 -4.27 23.77 -4.55
C THR A 154 -4.94 22.56 -5.21
N ALA A 155 -6.12 22.14 -4.72
CA ALA A 155 -6.87 21.07 -5.34
C ALA A 155 -7.23 21.38 -6.80
N GLN A 156 -7.69 22.58 -7.10
CA GLN A 156 -8.01 23.03 -8.45
C GLN A 156 -6.79 22.99 -9.37
N ARG A 157 -5.60 23.38 -8.89
CA ARG A 157 -4.35 23.28 -9.66
C ARG A 157 -3.95 21.85 -9.93
N LEU A 158 -4.11 20.96 -8.95
CA LEU A 158 -3.78 19.53 -9.11
C LEU A 158 -4.63 18.84 -10.17
N ILE A 159 -5.90 19.25 -10.32
CA ILE A 159 -6.81 18.66 -11.30
C ILE A 159 -6.84 19.39 -12.65
N ALA A 160 -6.35 20.64 -12.68
CA ALA A 160 -6.42 21.47 -13.88
C ALA A 160 -5.61 20.87 -15.03
N GLY A 161 -6.29 20.71 -16.17
CA GLY A 161 -5.64 20.24 -17.40
C GLY A 161 -5.26 18.75 -17.43
N GLN A 162 -5.66 17.98 -16.42
CA GLN A 162 -5.44 16.54 -16.37
C GLN A 162 -6.73 15.75 -16.62
N PRO A 163 -6.65 14.60 -17.31
CA PRO A 163 -7.78 13.69 -17.42
C PRO A 163 -8.02 13.03 -16.06
N GLY A 164 -9.26 13.12 -15.55
CA GLY A 164 -9.69 12.36 -14.39
C GLY A 164 -10.12 10.95 -14.77
N HIS A 165 -9.72 9.95 -14.01
CA HIS A 165 -10.10 8.56 -14.19
C HIS A 165 -11.07 8.11 -13.10
N VAL A 166 -12.28 7.72 -13.50
CA VAL A 166 -13.31 7.29 -12.57
C VAL A 166 -13.01 5.88 -12.05
N THR A 167 -12.98 5.73 -10.74
CA THR A 167 -12.86 4.45 -10.03
C THR A 167 -14.00 4.33 -9.01
N GLN A 168 -14.16 3.17 -8.39
CA GLN A 168 -15.13 3.02 -7.31
C GLN A 168 -14.78 3.86 -6.06
N TYR A 169 -13.57 4.38 -5.96
CA TYR A 169 -13.08 5.17 -4.84
C TYR A 169 -13.20 6.69 -5.08
N GLY A 170 -13.53 7.09 -6.30
CA GLY A 170 -13.63 8.49 -6.73
C GLY A 170 -12.91 8.72 -8.05
N VAL A 171 -12.65 10.00 -8.35
CA VAL A 171 -11.91 10.41 -9.55
C VAL A 171 -10.43 10.53 -9.21
N VAL A 172 -9.61 9.80 -9.96
CA VAL A 172 -8.15 9.77 -9.80
C VAL A 172 -7.49 10.68 -10.81
N TYR A 173 -6.58 11.52 -10.36
CA TYR A 173 -5.69 12.35 -11.16
C TYR A 173 -4.26 11.92 -10.93
N ASP A 174 -3.57 11.54 -12.00
CA ASP A 174 -2.26 10.89 -11.90
C ASP A 174 -1.13 11.84 -11.49
N ASN A 175 -1.29 13.15 -11.62
CA ASN A 175 -0.31 14.20 -11.29
C ASN A 175 1.07 14.00 -11.92
N GLY A 176 1.14 13.25 -13.04
CA GLY A 176 2.40 12.89 -13.67
C GLY A 176 3.11 11.70 -13.03
N MET A 177 2.50 11.06 -12.02
CA MET A 177 3.01 9.83 -11.42
C MET A 177 3.29 8.78 -12.48
N LYS A 178 4.46 8.18 -12.40
CA LYS A 178 4.83 6.99 -13.15
C LYS A 178 5.08 5.87 -12.15
N LEU A 179 4.38 4.76 -12.33
CA LEU A 179 4.65 3.58 -11.54
C LEU A 179 5.99 2.99 -12.01
N GLU A 180 7.04 3.23 -11.25
CA GLU A 180 8.35 2.66 -11.50
C GLU A 180 8.41 1.26 -10.88
N GLN A 181 8.84 0.26 -11.66
CA GLN A 181 9.16 -1.06 -11.14
C GLN A 181 10.52 -1.00 -10.43
N ALA A 182 10.49 -0.59 -9.17
CA ALA A 182 11.68 -0.47 -8.33
C ALA A 182 11.95 -1.76 -7.53
N TYR A 183 10.91 -2.54 -7.26
CA TYR A 183 11.02 -3.81 -6.56
C TYR A 183 11.48 -4.92 -7.52
N ASP A 184 12.62 -5.53 -7.22
CA ASP A 184 13.25 -6.54 -8.07
C ASP A 184 12.67 -7.97 -7.89
N GLY A 185 11.71 -8.14 -6.99
CA GLY A 185 11.10 -9.43 -6.66
C GLY A 185 11.92 -10.30 -5.70
N ARG A 186 13.01 -9.78 -5.13
CA ARG A 186 13.90 -10.51 -4.20
C ARG A 186 14.27 -9.74 -2.95
N HIS A 187 14.62 -8.45 -3.10
CA HIS A 187 15.10 -7.62 -2.01
C HIS A 187 13.98 -6.66 -1.60
N LEU A 188 13.32 -6.98 -0.49
CA LEU A 188 12.30 -6.09 0.07
C LEU A 188 12.90 -4.71 0.31
N PRO A 189 12.19 -3.64 -0.05
CA PRO A 189 12.66 -2.30 0.21
C PRO A 189 12.91 -2.11 1.71
N GLN A 190 14.02 -1.47 2.07
CA GLN A 190 14.23 -1.10 3.46
C GLN A 190 13.05 -0.22 3.90
N SER A 191 12.44 -0.55 5.03
CA SER A 191 11.34 0.26 5.55
C SER A 191 11.91 1.62 5.94
N TRP A 192 11.18 2.69 5.63
CA TRP A 192 11.53 4.08 5.97
C TRP A 192 11.88 4.26 7.46
N TRP A 193 11.35 3.43 8.34
CA TRP A 193 11.67 3.36 9.76
C TRP A 193 13.13 3.01 10.07
N ALA A 194 13.77 2.17 9.27
CA ALA A 194 15.16 1.79 9.50
C ALA A 194 16.12 2.96 9.20
N GLU A 195 15.82 3.76 8.18
CA GLU A 195 16.63 4.93 7.82
C GLU A 195 16.49 6.05 8.85
N ASN A 196 15.32 6.30 9.39
CA ASN A 196 15.09 7.35 10.39
C ASN A 196 15.61 6.97 11.80
N CYS A 197 15.55 5.69 12.18
CA CYS A 197 16.14 5.24 13.45
C CYS A 197 17.67 5.36 13.47
N LEU A 198 18.33 5.19 12.32
CA LEU A 198 19.79 5.35 12.23
C LEU A 198 20.21 6.82 12.28
N ILE A 199 19.41 7.72 11.72
CA ILE A 199 19.67 9.18 11.75
C ILE A 199 19.50 9.73 13.17
N GLU A 200 18.52 9.26 13.95
CA GLU A 200 18.36 9.69 15.34
C GLU A 200 19.49 9.19 16.27
N LEU A 201 20.11 8.06 15.96
CA LEU A 201 21.25 7.53 16.71
C LEU A 201 22.57 8.27 16.38
N GLU A 202 22.72 8.84 15.19
CA GLU A 202 23.90 9.62 14.82
C GLU A 202 23.86 11.08 15.31
N ILE A 203 22.68 11.64 15.62
CA ILE A 203 22.53 13.01 16.14
C ILE A 203 22.64 13.05 17.68
N GLY A 204 22.59 11.91 18.34
CA GLY A 204 22.64 11.76 19.80
C GLY A 204 24.00 11.34 20.38
N ALA A 205 25.09 11.38 19.61
CA ALA A 205 26.43 11.01 20.07
C ALA A 205 27.38 12.21 20.13
#